data_56f5b20655533af6ee8f8cd189998564
#
_entry.id   56f5b20655533af6ee8f8cd189998564
#
_cell.length_a   1.000
_cell.length_b   1.000
_cell.length_c   1.000
_cell.angle_alpha   90.00
_cell.angle_beta   90.00
_cell.angle_gamma   90.00
#
_symmetry.space_group_name_H-M   'P 1'
#
loop_
_entity.id
_entity.type
_entity.pdbx_description
1 polymer ?
#
loop_
_entity_poly.entity_id
_entity_poly.type
_entity_poly.pdbx_seq_one_letter_code
_entity_poly.pdbx_strand_id
1 'polypeptide(L)'
;MKCFVDTNVLIYWVDDGARADTVEDLLAGNAVISVQVLNEFANVLIKKRSMSLIDVTKLSETLIDVCQVFNLSVHVHQVALMLMAKYKFSLYDANIVAATGLSGCEVLYSEDMQDGLDVKMPPVAGGRVFSIKNPFRTTGTT
;
A
#
# COMPACT_ATOMS: atom_id res chain seq x y z
N MET A 1 -5.46 -11.41 9.11
CA MET A 1 -5.67 -9.96 9.05
C MET A 1 -5.35 -9.45 7.68
N LYS A 2 -6.24 -8.66 7.10
CA LYS A 2 -6.05 -8.08 5.77
C LYS A 2 -5.23 -6.81 5.87
N CYS A 3 -4.16 -6.70 5.10
CA CYS A 3 -3.30 -5.52 5.12
C CYS A 3 -3.09 -4.97 3.71
N PHE A 4 -2.98 -3.66 3.59
CA PHE A 4 -2.64 -2.98 2.35
C PHE A 4 -1.15 -2.62 2.38
N VAL A 5 -0.45 -2.81 1.28
CA VAL A 5 0.99 -2.53 1.19
C VAL A 5 1.23 -1.42 0.19
N ASP A 6 1.79 -0.30 0.68
CA ASP A 6 2.15 0.84 -0.16
C ASP A 6 3.42 0.56 -0.97
N THR A 7 3.59 1.28 -2.06
CA THR A 7 4.72 1.13 -2.97
C THR A 7 6.07 1.27 -2.27
N ASN A 8 6.20 2.24 -1.36
CA ASN A 8 7.47 2.50 -0.66
C ASN A 8 7.90 1.35 0.25
N VAL A 9 6.98 0.49 0.65
CA VAL A 9 7.26 -0.75 1.37
C VAL A 9 7.55 -1.87 0.37
N LEU A 10 6.70 -2.00 -0.63
CA LEU A 10 6.76 -3.08 -1.61
C LEU A 10 8.09 -3.10 -2.38
N ILE A 11 8.67 -1.93 -2.64
CA ILE A 11 9.91 -1.81 -3.41
C ILE A 11 11.08 -2.55 -2.75
N TYR A 12 11.09 -2.71 -1.43
CA TYR A 12 12.14 -3.46 -0.73
C TYR A 12 12.12 -4.94 -1.03
N TRP A 13 11.00 -5.45 -1.57
CA TRP A 13 10.87 -6.88 -1.92
C TRP A 13 11.91 -7.33 -2.95
N VAL A 14 12.35 -6.44 -3.82
CA VAL A 14 13.35 -6.75 -4.84
C VAL A 14 14.79 -6.64 -4.34
N ASP A 15 14.98 -6.17 -3.13
CA ASP A 15 16.28 -6.06 -2.49
C ASP A 15 16.58 -7.32 -1.67
N ASP A 16 17.81 -7.44 -1.17
CA ASP A 16 18.18 -8.47 -0.21
C ASP A 16 18.21 -7.87 1.20
N GLY A 17 18.01 -8.71 2.21
CA GLY A 17 18.18 -8.34 3.59
C GLY A 17 16.88 -8.33 4.40
N ALA A 18 16.94 -7.74 5.59
CA ALA A 18 15.88 -7.82 6.59
C ALA A 18 14.58 -7.16 6.12
N ARG A 19 14.67 -6.04 5.38
CA ARG A 19 13.47 -5.35 4.88
C ARG A 19 12.77 -6.17 3.80
N ALA A 20 13.54 -6.81 2.91
CA ALA A 20 12.99 -7.71 1.90
C ALA A 20 12.28 -8.90 2.57
N ASP A 21 12.86 -9.45 3.62
CA ASP A 21 12.26 -10.55 4.38
C ASP A 21 10.94 -10.12 5.03
N THR A 22 10.90 -8.91 5.58
CA THR A 22 9.66 -8.36 6.15
C THR A 22 8.56 -8.26 5.09
N VAL A 23 8.89 -7.76 3.90
CA VAL A 23 7.92 -7.66 2.79
C VAL A 23 7.47 -9.04 2.34
N GLU A 24 8.38 -9.99 2.24
CA GLU A 24 8.04 -11.38 1.89
C GLU A 24 7.01 -11.95 2.87
N ASP A 25 7.17 -11.71 4.16
CA ASP A 25 6.22 -12.14 5.19
C ASP A 25 4.85 -11.47 5.02
N LEU A 26 4.83 -10.17 4.67
CA LEU A 26 3.57 -9.47 4.40
C LEU A 26 2.86 -10.05 3.19
N LEU A 27 3.59 -10.36 2.12
CA LEU A 27 3.03 -10.93 0.91
C LEU A 27 2.54 -12.38 1.11
N ALA A 28 3.16 -13.12 2.01
CA ALA A 28 2.73 -14.48 2.36
C ALA A 28 1.42 -14.48 3.16
N GLY A 29 1.03 -13.34 3.74
CA GLY A 29 -0.22 -13.19 4.46
C GLY A 29 -1.36 -12.78 3.54
N ASN A 30 -2.28 -11.99 4.05
CA ASN A 30 -3.46 -11.53 3.31
C ASN A 30 -3.22 -10.09 2.80
N ALA A 31 -2.31 -9.95 1.84
CA ALA A 31 -1.90 -8.65 1.32
C ALA A 31 -2.81 -8.15 0.20
N VAL A 32 -3.13 -6.87 0.26
CA VAL A 32 -3.89 -6.15 -0.76
C VAL A 32 -3.00 -5.03 -1.31
N ILE A 33 -3.02 -4.85 -2.61
CA ILE A 33 -2.42 -3.70 -3.29
C ILE A 33 -3.44 -3.14 -4.27
N SER A 34 -3.18 -1.96 -4.81
CA SER A 34 -4.04 -1.39 -5.84
C SER A 34 -3.32 -1.36 -7.18
N VAL A 35 -4.07 -1.08 -8.24
CA VAL A 35 -3.50 -0.85 -9.57
C VAL A 35 -2.51 0.32 -9.54
N GLN A 36 -2.79 1.36 -8.75
CA GLN A 36 -1.85 2.48 -8.57
C GLN A 36 -0.51 2.01 -8.02
N VAL A 37 -0.54 1.13 -7.00
CA VAL A 37 0.68 0.57 -6.42
C VAL A 37 1.46 -0.23 -7.45
N LEU A 38 0.78 -1.04 -8.27
CA LEU A 38 1.44 -1.78 -9.36
C LEU A 38 2.12 -0.85 -10.34
N ASN A 39 1.45 0.24 -10.73
CA ASN A 39 2.01 1.21 -11.66
C ASN A 39 3.23 1.93 -11.07
N GLU A 40 3.14 2.36 -9.82
CA GLU A 40 4.23 3.03 -9.14
C GLU A 40 5.43 2.08 -8.94
N PHE A 41 5.15 0.84 -8.54
CA PHE A 41 6.17 -0.20 -8.38
C PHE A 41 6.93 -0.43 -9.69
N ALA A 42 6.21 -0.66 -10.79
CA ALA A 42 6.82 -0.86 -12.10
C ALA A 42 7.64 0.35 -12.52
N ASN A 43 7.11 1.56 -12.33
CA ASN A 43 7.78 2.79 -12.72
C ASN A 43 9.10 3.00 -11.95
N VAL A 44 9.11 2.73 -10.64
CA VAL A 44 10.32 2.84 -9.83
C VAL A 44 11.38 1.85 -10.30
N LEU A 45 11.01 0.60 -10.57
CA LEU A 45 11.95 -0.42 -11.03
C LEU A 45 12.57 -0.04 -12.38
N ILE A 46 11.76 0.46 -13.31
CA ILE A 46 12.24 0.86 -14.64
C ILE A 46 13.14 2.10 -14.53
N LYS A 47 12.67 3.13 -13.84
CA LYS A 47 13.34 4.45 -13.84
C LYS A 47 14.50 4.56 -12.87
N LYS A 48 14.36 4.00 -11.66
CA LYS A 48 15.37 4.17 -10.60
C LYS A 48 16.28 2.97 -10.45
N ARG A 49 15.82 1.78 -10.83
CA ARG A 49 16.59 0.54 -10.72
C ARG A 49 17.10 0.04 -12.06
N SER A 50 16.75 0.69 -13.16
CA SER A 50 17.15 0.32 -14.53
C SER A 50 16.84 -1.15 -14.86
N MET A 51 15.76 -1.67 -14.28
CA MET A 51 15.35 -3.05 -14.48
C MET A 51 14.73 -3.22 -15.88
N SER A 52 15.00 -4.34 -16.52
CA SER A 52 14.41 -4.65 -17.83
C SER A 52 12.89 -4.80 -17.74
N LEU A 53 12.20 -4.48 -18.82
CA LEU A 53 10.74 -4.65 -18.90
C LEU A 53 10.34 -6.11 -18.68
N ILE A 54 11.15 -7.06 -19.16
CA ILE A 54 10.89 -8.49 -18.96
C ILE A 54 10.88 -8.82 -17.47
N ASP A 55 11.87 -8.35 -16.73
CA ASP A 55 11.97 -8.64 -15.29
C ASP A 55 10.86 -7.93 -14.51
N VAL A 56 10.55 -6.67 -14.84
CA VAL A 56 9.45 -5.93 -14.22
C VAL A 56 8.11 -6.64 -14.44
N THR A 57 7.88 -7.15 -15.65
CA THR A 57 6.67 -7.89 -15.99
C THR A 57 6.54 -9.14 -15.14
N LYS A 58 7.62 -9.91 -14.97
CA LYS A 58 7.62 -11.12 -14.13
C LYS A 58 7.28 -10.81 -12.68
N LEU A 59 7.89 -9.76 -12.11
CA LEU A 59 7.62 -9.35 -10.73
C LEU A 59 6.18 -8.87 -10.57
N SER A 60 5.68 -8.08 -11.52
CA SER A 60 4.29 -7.61 -11.50
C SER A 60 3.29 -8.76 -11.55
N GLU A 61 3.53 -9.75 -12.42
CA GLU A 61 2.67 -10.94 -12.52
C GLU A 61 2.68 -11.73 -11.20
N THR A 62 3.84 -11.85 -10.56
CA THR A 62 3.92 -12.51 -9.25
C THR A 62 3.08 -11.78 -8.21
N LEU A 63 3.14 -10.45 -8.18
CA LEU A 63 2.33 -9.66 -7.25
C LEU A 63 0.83 -9.84 -7.51
N ILE A 64 0.42 -9.87 -8.77
CA ILE A 64 -0.97 -10.09 -9.15
C ILE A 64 -1.45 -11.46 -8.70
N ASP A 65 -0.57 -12.47 -8.75
CA ASP A 65 -0.90 -13.82 -8.32
C ASP A 65 -1.02 -13.98 -6.79
N VAL A 66 -0.15 -13.29 -6.04
CA VAL A 66 -0.09 -13.51 -4.58
C VAL A 66 -0.89 -12.50 -3.77
N CYS A 67 -1.20 -11.33 -4.34
CA CYS A 67 -1.98 -10.29 -3.66
C CYS A 67 -3.41 -10.22 -4.19
N GLN A 68 -4.32 -9.70 -3.36
CA GLN A 68 -5.56 -9.18 -3.89
C GLN A 68 -5.27 -7.82 -4.51
N VAL A 69 -5.62 -7.61 -5.77
CA VAL A 69 -5.44 -6.33 -6.44
C VAL A 69 -6.76 -5.57 -6.46
N PHE A 70 -6.78 -4.40 -5.82
CA PHE A 70 -7.95 -3.54 -5.74
C PHE A 70 -7.97 -2.59 -6.95
N ASN A 71 -9.06 -2.61 -7.71
CA ASN A 71 -9.22 -1.76 -8.87
C ASN A 71 -9.58 -0.34 -8.44
N LEU A 72 -9.00 0.65 -9.13
CA LEU A 72 -9.34 2.05 -8.92
C LEU A 72 -10.63 2.39 -9.66
N SER A 73 -11.43 3.28 -9.05
CA SER A 73 -12.71 3.69 -9.59
C SER A 73 -12.96 5.16 -9.29
N VAL A 74 -14.01 5.71 -9.89
CA VAL A 74 -14.46 7.08 -9.58
C VAL A 74 -14.78 7.19 -8.08
N HIS A 75 -15.38 6.15 -7.50
CA HIS A 75 -15.71 6.14 -6.07
C HIS A 75 -14.47 6.28 -5.19
N VAL A 76 -13.37 5.61 -5.53
CA VAL A 76 -12.10 5.75 -4.82
C VAL A 76 -11.63 7.21 -4.83
N HIS A 77 -11.69 7.86 -5.98
CA HIS A 77 -11.32 9.27 -6.13
C HIS A 77 -12.18 10.18 -5.24
N GLN A 78 -13.49 9.96 -5.24
CA GLN A 78 -14.41 10.74 -4.42
C GLN A 78 -14.12 10.59 -2.92
N VAL A 79 -13.87 9.37 -2.47
CA VAL A 79 -13.51 9.09 -1.07
C VAL A 79 -12.15 9.69 -0.74
N ALA A 80 -11.19 9.65 -1.66
CA ALA A 80 -9.88 10.27 -1.46
C ALA A 80 -10.01 11.78 -1.18
N LEU A 81 -10.84 12.48 -1.94
CA LEU A 81 -11.09 13.91 -1.71
C LEU A 81 -11.72 14.16 -0.34
N MET A 82 -12.63 13.32 0.11
CA MET A 82 -13.21 13.41 1.46
C MET A 82 -12.14 13.24 2.54
N LEU A 83 -11.22 12.31 2.34
CA LEU A 83 -10.11 12.06 3.28
C LEU A 83 -9.14 13.25 3.30
N MET A 84 -8.88 13.88 2.17
CA MET A 84 -8.04 15.08 2.11
C MET A 84 -8.66 16.26 2.87
N ALA A 85 -9.99 16.36 2.93
CA ALA A 85 -10.67 17.40 3.69
C ALA A 85 -10.48 17.22 5.21
N LYS A 86 -10.26 15.99 5.67
CA LYS A 86 -10.12 15.66 7.09
C LYS A 86 -8.68 15.48 7.52
N TYR A 87 -7.85 14.89 6.67
CA TYR A 87 -6.45 14.56 6.96
C TYR A 87 -5.53 15.27 5.97
N LYS A 88 -4.28 15.48 6.37
CA LYS A 88 -3.29 16.15 5.49
C LYS A 88 -2.57 15.13 4.60
N PHE A 89 -3.28 14.57 3.65
CA PHE A 89 -2.70 13.69 2.64
C PHE A 89 -2.55 14.43 1.31
N SER A 90 -1.51 14.08 0.54
CA SER A 90 -1.48 14.38 -0.89
C SER A 90 -2.61 13.60 -1.59
N LEU A 91 -2.96 14.00 -2.81
CA LEU A 91 -3.99 13.27 -3.56
C LEU A 91 -3.63 11.80 -3.76
N TYR A 92 -2.38 11.53 -4.11
CA TYR A 92 -1.94 10.14 -4.36
C TYR A 92 -1.94 9.31 -3.08
N ASP A 93 -1.49 9.87 -1.96
CA ASP A 93 -1.58 9.20 -0.66
C ASP A 93 -3.03 8.98 -0.24
N ALA A 94 -3.89 9.97 -0.46
CA ALA A 94 -5.32 9.85 -0.15
C ALA A 94 -5.98 8.73 -0.97
N ASN A 95 -5.56 8.52 -2.22
CA ASN A 95 -6.04 7.39 -3.03
C ASN A 95 -5.61 6.04 -2.43
N ILE A 96 -4.38 5.92 -1.95
CA ILE A 96 -3.89 4.72 -1.26
C ILE A 96 -4.70 4.47 0.02
N VAL A 97 -4.92 5.52 0.81
CA VAL A 97 -5.72 5.44 2.05
C VAL A 97 -7.17 5.03 1.75
N ALA A 98 -7.77 5.64 0.72
CA ALA A 98 -9.13 5.29 0.30
C ALA A 98 -9.22 3.83 -0.14
N ALA A 99 -8.28 3.36 -0.95
CA ALA A 99 -8.22 1.96 -1.40
C ALA A 99 -8.07 1.00 -0.21
N THR A 100 -7.27 1.36 0.78
CA THR A 100 -7.08 0.58 2.00
C THR A 100 -8.42 0.36 2.72
N GLY A 101 -9.13 1.45 2.99
CA GLY A 101 -10.40 1.37 3.70
C GLY A 101 -11.49 0.67 2.89
N LEU A 102 -11.60 0.98 1.59
CA LEU A 102 -12.62 0.39 0.72
C LEU A 102 -12.39 -1.10 0.47
N SER A 103 -11.15 -1.57 0.49
CA SER A 103 -10.84 -2.99 0.35
C SER A 103 -10.98 -3.78 1.67
N GLY A 104 -11.34 -3.11 2.75
CA GLY A 104 -11.59 -3.75 4.04
C GLY A 104 -10.35 -4.14 4.81
N CYS A 105 -9.22 -3.47 4.56
CA CYS A 105 -7.99 -3.73 5.28
C CYS A 105 -8.02 -3.13 6.69
N GLU A 106 -7.35 -3.79 7.62
CA GLU A 106 -7.22 -3.34 9.01
C GLU A 106 -5.99 -2.49 9.24
N VAL A 107 -5.01 -2.59 8.33
CA VAL A 107 -3.74 -1.88 8.41
C VAL A 107 -3.30 -1.48 7.01
N LEU A 108 -2.75 -0.26 6.91
CA LEU A 108 -1.98 0.21 5.76
C LEU A 108 -0.52 0.25 6.16
N TYR A 109 0.32 -0.54 5.52
CA TYR A 109 1.77 -0.48 5.72
C TYR A 109 2.37 0.52 4.75
N SER A 110 2.95 1.58 5.30
CA SER A 110 3.63 2.64 4.55
C SER A 110 4.81 3.17 5.36
N GLU A 111 5.91 3.48 4.68
CA GLU A 111 7.09 4.03 5.31
C GLU A 111 7.03 5.56 5.41
N ASP A 112 6.37 6.22 4.45
CA ASP A 112 6.38 7.67 4.31
C ASP A 112 5.20 8.37 4.98
N MET A 113 4.10 7.66 5.22
CA MET A 113 2.94 8.24 5.90
C MET A 113 3.13 8.21 7.42
N GLN A 114 2.31 9.00 8.12
CA GLN A 114 2.40 9.10 9.59
C GLN A 114 2.17 7.75 10.27
N ASP A 115 3.22 7.20 10.87
CA ASP A 115 3.16 5.95 11.60
C ASP A 115 2.27 6.09 12.85
N GLY A 116 1.36 5.15 13.01
CA GLY A 116 0.44 5.12 14.14
C GLY A 116 -0.83 5.93 13.95
N LEU A 117 -1.02 6.58 12.80
CA LEU A 117 -2.27 7.32 12.55
C LEU A 117 -3.43 6.35 12.36
N ASP A 118 -4.50 6.58 13.12
CA ASP A 118 -5.79 5.90 12.91
C ASP A 118 -6.62 6.72 11.92
N VAL A 119 -7.07 6.08 10.87
CA VAL A 119 -7.89 6.69 9.83
C VAL A 119 -9.31 6.18 9.96
N LYS A 120 -10.26 7.12 10.08
CA LYS A 120 -11.68 6.81 10.05
C LYS A 120 -12.23 7.09 8.66
N MET A 121 -12.75 6.07 8.02
CA MET A 121 -13.38 6.21 6.71
C MET A 121 -14.69 6.98 6.83
N PRO A 122 -15.06 7.80 5.81
CA PRO A 122 -16.35 8.48 5.82
C PRO A 122 -17.49 7.46 5.83
N PRO A 123 -18.69 7.84 6.36
CA PRO A 123 -19.84 6.91 6.43
C PRO A 123 -20.22 6.30 5.09
N VAL A 124 -20.12 7.05 3.98
CA VAL A 124 -20.42 6.54 2.64
C VAL A 124 -19.46 5.43 2.20
N ALA A 125 -18.30 5.33 2.85
CA ALA A 125 -17.28 4.32 2.59
C ALA A 125 -17.15 3.32 3.74
N GLY A 126 -18.19 3.17 4.56
CA GLY A 126 -18.29 2.16 5.60
C GLY A 126 -17.98 2.62 7.02
N GLY A 127 -17.40 3.78 7.23
CA GLY A 127 -17.13 4.34 8.56
C GLY A 127 -16.12 3.55 9.40
N ARG A 128 -15.40 2.60 8.81
CA ARG A 128 -14.44 1.76 9.53
C ARG A 128 -13.18 2.55 9.87
N VAL A 129 -12.46 2.07 10.88
CA VAL A 129 -11.17 2.63 11.29
C VAL A 129 -10.08 1.60 10.96
N PHE A 130 -8.98 2.08 10.41
CA PHE A 130 -7.77 1.28 10.25
C PHE A 130 -6.56 2.12 10.62
N SER A 131 -5.42 1.47 10.83
CA SER A 131 -4.19 2.14 11.25
C SER A 131 -3.15 2.16 10.14
N ILE A 132 -2.38 3.25 10.05
CA ILE A 132 -1.19 3.32 9.21
C ILE A 132 0.01 2.93 10.07
N LYS A 133 0.84 2.02 9.58
CA LYS A 133 2.02 1.54 10.32
C LYS A 133 3.23 1.42 9.40
N ASN A 134 4.39 1.74 9.94
CA ASN A 134 5.66 1.43 9.28
C ASN A 134 6.06 0.00 9.68
N PRO A 135 6.12 -0.95 8.72
CA PRO A 135 6.39 -2.35 9.04
C PRO A 135 7.84 -2.60 9.45
N PHE A 136 8.72 -1.63 9.22
CA PHE A 136 10.15 -1.76 9.50
C PHE A 136 10.55 -1.21 10.86
N ARG A 137 9.62 -0.53 11.55
CA ARG A 137 9.87 -0.07 12.91
C ARG A 137 9.63 -1.19 13.90
N THR A 138 10.62 -1.40 14.75
CA THR A 138 10.43 -2.25 15.92
C THR A 138 9.54 -1.53 16.90
N THR A 139 8.58 -2.24 17.47
CA THR A 139 7.73 -1.71 18.53
C THR A 139 8.28 -2.16 19.88
N GLY A 140 8.36 -1.35 20.76
CA GLY A 140 8.81 -1.70 22.04
C GLY A 140 10.21 -1.37 22.33
N THR A 141 10.32 -1.26 22.32
CA THR A 141 11.11 -1.18 22.37
C THR A 141 11.72 -1.09 23.04
N THR A 142 11.70 -1.04 23.08
CA THR A 142 11.97 -1.07 23.22
C THR A 142 12.32 -1.04 23.29
#